data_917f860be2850c500db17f9c2ed1bb52
#
_entry.id   917f860be2850c500db17f9c2ed1bb52
#
_cell.length_a   1.000
_cell.length_b   1.000
_cell.length_c   1.000
_cell.angle_alpha   90.00
_cell.angle_beta   90.00
_cell.angle_gamma   90.00
#
_symmetry.space_group_name_H-M   'P 1'
#
loop_
_entity.id
_entity.type
_entity.pdbx_description
1 polymer ?
#
loop_
_entity_poly.entity_id
_entity_poly.type
_entity_poly.pdbx_seq_one_letter_code
_entity_poly.pdbx_strand_id
1 'polypeptide(L)'
;MLACLTPEQTDAVGAYLRQAAFTVRRADKDYVFDIQVRVTAGADSASVEIAGYHTNVIHIEKNGIVQFHKDYQESGSQHTTDRSLLTVENIIAFANEVDIADVQETLQRQIDYNWAIAEEGLRGDYGANIGRILLQSYGMSIHNRAKAYAAAGSDARMNGCDLPVVINSGSGNQGLTASLPVIVYAKELGVTQQMLYRALVVSNLVTIHLKTGIGSLSAYCGATAAGCGAAAGVTYLLSLIHISEPT
;
A
#
# COMPACT_ATOMS: atom_id res chain seq x y z
N MET A 1 4.07 -8.31 -6.33
CA MET A 1 4.44 -9.72 -6.21
C MET A 1 3.20 -10.63 -6.16
N LEU A 2 2.28 -10.50 -5.21
CA LEU A 2 1.04 -11.31 -5.17
C LEU A 2 0.19 -11.18 -6.45
N ALA A 3 0.14 -9.99 -7.04
CA ALA A 3 -0.58 -9.74 -8.30
C ALA A 3 -0.08 -10.55 -9.52
N CYS A 4 1.09 -11.18 -9.41
CA CYS A 4 1.68 -12.00 -10.50
C CYS A 4 1.41 -13.50 -10.31
N LEU A 5 0.78 -13.90 -9.20
CA LEU A 5 0.48 -15.31 -8.93
C LEU A 5 -0.87 -15.70 -9.54
N THR A 6 -0.92 -16.89 -10.13
CA THR A 6 -2.20 -17.49 -10.53
C THR A 6 -2.86 -18.17 -9.32
N PRO A 7 -4.19 -18.43 -9.35
CA PRO A 7 -4.87 -19.18 -8.30
C PRO A 7 -4.21 -20.54 -8.02
N GLU A 8 -3.80 -21.27 -9.07
CA GLU A 8 -3.15 -22.57 -8.95
C GLU A 8 -1.78 -22.46 -8.24
N GLN A 9 -1.04 -21.36 -8.51
CA GLN A 9 0.22 -21.10 -7.82
C GLN A 9 0.00 -20.77 -6.34
N THR A 10 -1.04 -20.01 -6.02
CA THR A 10 -1.41 -19.70 -4.63
C THR A 10 -1.77 -20.97 -3.87
N ASP A 11 -2.58 -21.85 -4.46
CA ASP A 11 -2.93 -23.15 -3.88
C ASP A 11 -1.70 -24.05 -3.68
N ALA A 12 -0.78 -24.07 -4.66
CA ALA A 12 0.46 -24.82 -4.58
C ALA A 12 1.36 -24.32 -3.45
N VAL A 13 1.46 -23.00 -3.22
CA VAL A 13 2.19 -22.42 -2.07
C VAL A 13 1.56 -22.86 -0.76
N GLY A 14 0.25 -22.81 -0.63
CA GLY A 14 -0.47 -23.28 0.55
C GLY A 14 -0.23 -24.78 0.83
N ALA A 15 -0.26 -25.61 -0.20
CA ALA A 15 0.04 -27.03 -0.08
C ALA A 15 1.49 -27.30 0.36
N TYR A 16 2.44 -26.56 -0.22
CA TYR A 16 3.84 -26.65 0.14
C TYR A 16 4.09 -26.25 1.60
N LEU A 17 3.52 -25.14 2.06
CA LEU A 17 3.69 -24.68 3.44
C LEU A 17 3.18 -25.66 4.50
N ARG A 18 2.17 -26.47 4.18
CA ARG A 18 1.67 -27.52 5.10
C ARG A 18 2.63 -28.72 5.23
N GLN A 19 3.54 -28.91 4.29
CA GLN A 19 4.45 -30.05 4.23
C GLN A 19 5.91 -29.67 4.52
N ALA A 20 6.29 -28.44 4.24
CA ALA A 20 7.64 -27.96 4.41
C ALA A 20 7.96 -27.71 5.89
N ALA A 21 9.12 -28.17 6.32
CA ALA A 21 9.70 -27.71 7.58
C ALA A 21 10.30 -26.32 7.35
N PHE A 22 9.91 -25.34 8.14
CA PHE A 22 10.51 -24.00 8.05
C PHE A 22 10.87 -23.45 9.43
N THR A 23 11.87 -22.61 9.44
CA THR A 23 12.35 -21.92 10.63
C THR A 23 12.45 -20.44 10.34
N VAL A 24 11.94 -19.62 11.24
CA VAL A 24 12.08 -18.16 11.20
C VAL A 24 13.03 -17.75 12.31
N ARG A 25 14.04 -16.94 11.97
CA ARG A 25 14.99 -16.40 12.94
C ARG A 25 15.32 -14.94 12.62
N ARG A 26 15.82 -14.20 13.58
CA ARG A 26 16.37 -12.88 13.34
C ARG A 26 17.57 -12.98 12.39
N ALA A 27 17.68 -12.06 11.43
CA ALA A 27 18.87 -11.90 10.61
C ALA A 27 20.04 -11.39 11.45
N ASP A 28 21.25 -11.84 11.11
CA ASP A 28 22.45 -11.53 11.89
C ASP A 28 23.08 -10.18 11.50
N LYS A 29 22.63 -9.58 10.37
CA LYS A 29 23.10 -8.28 9.90
C LYS A 29 22.32 -7.15 10.58
N ASP A 30 22.99 -6.04 10.84
CA ASP A 30 22.38 -4.87 11.47
C ASP A 30 21.83 -3.89 10.41
N TYR A 31 21.03 -4.41 9.48
CA TYR A 31 20.30 -3.61 8.51
C TYR A 31 18.91 -3.27 9.07
N VAL A 32 18.44 -2.05 8.81
CA VAL A 32 17.09 -1.62 9.22
C VAL A 32 16.00 -2.51 8.61
N PHE A 33 16.24 -3.01 7.39
CA PHE A 33 15.38 -3.94 6.71
C PHE A 33 16.24 -5.01 6.04
N ASP A 34 16.11 -6.27 6.48
CA ASP A 34 16.80 -7.43 5.94
C ASP A 34 15.84 -8.63 5.91
N ILE A 35 15.64 -9.18 4.73
CA ILE A 35 14.88 -10.40 4.54
C ILE A 35 15.75 -11.40 3.76
N GLN A 36 16.10 -12.49 4.42
CA GLN A 36 16.82 -13.60 3.81
C GLN A 36 15.90 -14.81 3.73
N VAL A 37 15.73 -15.35 2.55
CA VAL A 37 14.97 -16.60 2.33
C VAL A 37 15.89 -17.64 1.74
N ARG A 38 15.96 -18.80 2.40
CA ARG A 38 16.70 -19.97 1.90
C ARG A 38 15.73 -21.15 1.79
N VAL A 39 15.78 -21.82 0.67
CA VAL A 39 15.01 -23.04 0.40
C VAL A 39 15.98 -24.17 0.11
N THR A 40 15.71 -25.35 0.67
CA THR A 40 16.50 -26.56 0.44
C THR A 40 15.60 -27.72 0.05
N ALA A 41 16.03 -28.54 -0.91
CA ALA A 41 15.33 -29.74 -1.34
C ALA A 41 16.37 -30.84 -1.66
N GLY A 42 16.54 -31.79 -0.75
CA GLY A 42 17.59 -32.78 -0.86
C GLY A 42 18.99 -32.13 -0.84
N ALA A 43 19.75 -32.30 -1.93
CA ALA A 43 21.07 -31.69 -2.10
C ALA A 43 21.02 -30.26 -2.69
N ASP A 44 19.89 -29.84 -3.20
CA ASP A 44 19.73 -28.53 -3.83
C ASP A 44 19.40 -27.46 -2.81
N SER A 45 19.92 -26.25 -3.04
CA SER A 45 19.61 -25.07 -2.23
C SER A 45 19.54 -23.81 -3.09
N ALA A 46 18.68 -22.88 -2.69
CA ALA A 46 18.63 -21.54 -3.26
C ALA A 46 18.39 -20.52 -2.15
N SER A 47 19.00 -19.36 -2.25
CA SER A 47 18.77 -18.26 -1.33
C SER A 47 18.68 -16.92 -2.04
N VAL A 48 17.85 -16.03 -1.46
CA VAL A 48 17.70 -14.65 -1.90
C VAL A 48 17.75 -13.76 -0.67
N GLU A 49 18.43 -12.61 -0.79
CA GLU A 49 18.48 -11.59 0.24
C GLU A 49 18.00 -10.25 -0.33
N ILE A 50 17.14 -9.58 0.43
CA ILE A 50 16.59 -8.24 0.12
C ILE A 50 16.97 -7.34 1.30
N ALA A 51 17.57 -6.19 1.04
CA ALA A 51 17.95 -5.25 2.09
C ALA A 51 17.57 -3.81 1.79
N GLY A 52 17.25 -3.04 2.82
CA GLY A 52 16.96 -1.61 2.79
C GLY A 52 15.56 -1.26 2.31
N TYR A 53 15.08 -1.84 1.22
CA TYR A 53 13.72 -1.65 0.72
C TYR A 53 13.23 -2.88 -0.07
N HIS A 54 11.92 -3.03 -0.18
CA HIS A 54 11.23 -4.26 -0.58
C HIS A 54 11.62 -4.83 -1.96
N THR A 55 12.15 -4.03 -2.86
CA THR A 55 12.54 -4.44 -4.22
C THR A 55 14.04 -4.54 -4.42
N ASN A 56 14.82 -4.25 -3.38
CA ASN A 56 16.28 -4.24 -3.48
C ASN A 56 16.86 -5.62 -3.17
N VAL A 57 16.87 -6.51 -4.16
CA VAL A 57 17.58 -7.77 -4.09
C VAL A 57 19.08 -7.47 -4.10
N ILE A 58 19.81 -7.97 -3.09
CA ILE A 58 21.26 -7.75 -2.94
C ILE A 58 22.06 -9.03 -3.11
N HIS A 59 21.44 -10.19 -2.95
CA HIS A 59 22.13 -11.48 -3.12
C HIS A 59 21.19 -12.56 -3.64
N ILE A 60 21.67 -13.35 -4.58
CA ILE A 60 21.04 -14.59 -5.07
C ILE A 60 22.10 -15.68 -5.17
N GLU A 61 21.83 -16.80 -4.57
CA GLU A 61 22.72 -17.97 -4.58
C GLU A 61 21.92 -19.24 -4.94
N LYS A 62 22.53 -20.15 -5.67
CA LYS A 62 22.00 -21.48 -5.96
C LYS A 62 23.13 -22.52 -5.82
N ASN A 63 22.92 -23.53 -4.98
CA ASN A 63 23.85 -24.63 -4.73
C ASN A 63 25.27 -24.15 -4.39
N GLY A 64 25.40 -23.11 -3.58
CA GLY A 64 26.67 -22.50 -3.21
C GLY A 64 27.32 -21.61 -4.28
N ILE A 65 26.67 -21.45 -5.45
CA ILE A 65 27.17 -20.59 -6.52
C ILE A 65 26.40 -19.29 -6.49
N VAL A 66 27.11 -18.18 -6.26
CA VAL A 66 26.54 -16.84 -6.30
C VAL A 66 26.13 -16.49 -7.73
N GLN A 67 24.85 -16.22 -7.94
CA GLN A 67 24.27 -15.82 -9.22
C GLN A 67 24.23 -14.30 -9.36
N PHE A 68 24.03 -13.60 -8.24
CA PHE A 68 23.96 -12.16 -8.17
C PHE A 68 24.44 -11.69 -6.80
N HIS A 69 25.27 -10.65 -6.77
CA HIS A 69 25.68 -9.97 -5.55
C HIS A 69 25.84 -8.49 -5.80
N LYS A 70 25.30 -7.69 -4.88
CA LYS A 70 25.43 -6.23 -4.85
C LYS A 70 25.74 -5.83 -3.42
N ASP A 71 26.86 -5.12 -3.25
CA ASP A 71 27.20 -4.54 -1.95
C ASP A 71 26.08 -3.59 -1.50
N TYR A 72 25.59 -3.80 -0.30
CA TYR A 72 24.64 -2.92 0.33
C TYR A 72 25.27 -2.28 1.56
N GLN A 73 25.37 -0.97 1.52
CA GLN A 73 25.69 -0.18 2.69
C GLN A 73 24.45 0.64 3.04
N GLU A 74 24.12 0.66 4.31
CA GLU A 74 23.04 1.49 4.82
C GLU A 74 23.49 2.96 4.84
N SER A 75 23.68 3.53 3.65
CA SER A 75 23.81 4.97 3.49
C SER A 75 22.44 5.59 3.69
N GLY A 76 22.34 6.54 4.59
CA GLY A 76 21.09 7.26 4.85
C GLY A 76 20.39 7.62 3.55
N SER A 77 19.11 7.35 3.47
CA SER A 77 18.20 7.35 2.31
C SER A 77 18.72 8.17 1.12
N GLN A 78 19.33 7.52 0.14
CA GLN A 78 19.49 8.10 -1.18
C GLN A 78 18.12 8.16 -1.85
N HIS A 79 17.27 9.06 -1.39
CA HIS A 79 16.13 9.48 -2.19
C HIS A 79 16.68 10.29 -3.35
N THR A 80 16.74 9.69 -4.52
CA THR A 80 17.06 10.38 -5.78
C THR A 80 16.01 11.43 -6.13
N THR A 81 14.88 11.44 -5.44
CA THR A 81 13.75 12.36 -5.64
C THR A 81 13.83 13.52 -4.67
N ASP A 82 13.86 14.72 -5.18
CA ASP A 82 13.79 15.94 -4.36
C ASP A 82 12.38 16.10 -3.78
N ARG A 83 12.24 15.79 -2.51
CA ARG A 83 10.96 15.90 -1.79
C ARG A 83 10.69 17.30 -1.24
N SER A 84 11.60 18.24 -1.36
CA SER A 84 11.37 19.64 -0.98
C SER A 84 10.31 20.30 -1.85
N LEU A 85 10.09 19.76 -3.05
CA LEU A 85 9.04 20.18 -3.97
C LEU A 85 7.62 19.83 -3.50
N LEU A 86 7.46 18.90 -2.54
CA LEU A 86 6.16 18.47 -2.04
C LEU A 86 5.60 19.47 -1.00
N THR A 87 5.29 20.69 -1.43
CA THR A 87 4.46 21.61 -0.66
C THR A 87 2.98 21.38 -0.99
N VAL A 88 2.07 21.81 -0.12
CA VAL A 88 0.63 21.65 -0.36
C VAL A 88 0.22 22.38 -1.65
N GLU A 89 0.74 23.59 -1.87
CA GLU A 89 0.48 24.38 -3.07
C GLU A 89 0.92 23.64 -4.34
N ASN A 90 2.14 23.12 -4.35
CA ASN A 90 2.67 22.38 -5.50
C ASN A 90 1.89 21.08 -5.74
N ILE A 91 1.47 20.38 -4.68
CA ILE A 91 0.65 19.15 -4.78
C ILE A 91 -0.70 19.47 -5.45
N ILE A 92 -1.36 20.55 -5.05
CA ILE A 92 -2.65 20.95 -5.63
C ILE A 92 -2.45 21.40 -7.09
N ALA A 93 -1.44 22.22 -7.36
CA ALA A 93 -1.12 22.65 -8.72
C ALA A 93 -0.85 21.43 -9.63
N PHE A 94 -0.01 20.49 -9.19
CA PHE A 94 0.26 19.27 -9.92
C PHE A 94 -1.01 18.44 -10.15
N ALA A 95 -1.86 18.27 -9.13
CA ALA A 95 -3.10 17.52 -9.27
C ALA A 95 -4.06 18.13 -10.31
N ASN A 96 -4.05 19.47 -10.45
CA ASN A 96 -4.88 20.18 -11.43
C ASN A 96 -4.33 20.07 -12.86
N GLU A 97 -3.01 20.03 -13.02
CA GLU A 97 -2.33 20.17 -14.31
C GLU A 97 -1.83 18.84 -14.89
N VAL A 98 -1.59 17.81 -14.04
CA VAL A 98 -1.02 16.53 -14.48
C VAL A 98 -1.85 15.92 -15.61
N ASP A 99 -1.16 15.42 -16.65
CA ASP A 99 -1.81 14.58 -17.64
C ASP A 99 -2.26 13.27 -16.97
N ILE A 100 -3.55 12.99 -17.07
CA ILE A 100 -4.12 11.80 -16.46
C ILE A 100 -3.46 10.52 -16.99
N ALA A 101 -3.01 10.51 -18.23
CA ALA A 101 -2.33 9.36 -18.83
C ALA A 101 -1.06 8.96 -18.06
N ASP A 102 -0.35 9.93 -17.47
CA ASP A 102 0.89 9.68 -16.70
C ASP A 102 0.64 8.97 -15.36
N VAL A 103 -0.54 9.13 -14.77
CA VAL A 103 -0.87 8.63 -13.43
C VAL A 103 -1.93 7.53 -13.42
N GLN A 104 -2.68 7.41 -14.51
CA GLN A 104 -3.86 6.55 -14.63
C GLN A 104 -3.57 5.09 -14.31
N GLU A 105 -2.52 4.50 -14.87
CA GLU A 105 -2.21 3.09 -14.67
C GLU A 105 -1.98 2.76 -13.19
N THR A 106 -1.19 3.59 -12.50
CA THR A 106 -0.88 3.40 -11.09
C THR A 106 -2.09 3.61 -10.20
N LEU A 107 -2.87 4.67 -10.47
CA LEU A 107 -4.05 5.00 -9.67
C LEU A 107 -5.20 4.03 -9.92
N GLN A 108 -5.40 3.58 -11.15
CA GLN A 108 -6.42 2.57 -11.43
C GLN A 108 -6.10 1.26 -10.71
N ARG A 109 -4.84 0.81 -10.75
CA ARG A 109 -4.39 -0.35 -9.98
C ARG A 109 -4.61 -0.16 -8.47
N GLN A 110 -4.38 1.05 -7.94
CA GLN A 110 -4.65 1.37 -6.54
C GLN A 110 -6.15 1.26 -6.23
N ILE A 111 -7.00 1.77 -7.09
CA ILE A 111 -8.46 1.68 -6.94
C ILE A 111 -8.87 0.22 -6.92
N ASP A 112 -8.50 -0.55 -7.93
CA ASP A 112 -8.97 -1.92 -8.12
C ASP A 112 -8.51 -2.85 -6.98
N TYR A 113 -7.22 -2.83 -6.66
CA TYR A 113 -6.67 -3.74 -5.66
C TYR A 113 -7.11 -3.37 -4.25
N ASN A 114 -7.04 -2.08 -3.90
CA ASN A 114 -7.38 -1.65 -2.55
C ASN A 114 -8.90 -1.78 -2.30
N TRP A 115 -9.71 -1.57 -3.34
CA TRP A 115 -11.15 -1.79 -3.23
C TRP A 115 -11.48 -3.28 -3.04
N ALA A 116 -10.89 -4.16 -3.84
CA ALA A 116 -11.13 -5.60 -3.78
C ALA A 116 -10.83 -6.19 -2.40
N ILE A 117 -9.68 -5.85 -1.81
CA ILE A 117 -9.32 -6.35 -0.47
C ILE A 117 -10.21 -5.73 0.63
N ALA A 118 -10.69 -4.50 0.47
CA ALA A 118 -11.61 -3.89 1.42
C ALA A 118 -12.98 -4.58 1.39
N GLU A 119 -13.51 -4.90 0.22
CA GLU A 119 -14.74 -5.68 0.08
C GLU A 119 -14.59 -7.08 0.66
N GLU A 120 -13.45 -7.74 0.42
CA GLU A 120 -13.15 -9.03 1.02
C GLU A 120 -13.10 -8.93 2.55
N GLY A 121 -12.46 -7.88 3.09
CA GLY A 121 -12.38 -7.64 4.53
C GLY A 121 -13.73 -7.37 5.18
N LEU A 122 -14.67 -6.74 4.44
CA LEU A 122 -16.05 -6.55 4.93
C LEU A 122 -16.88 -7.84 4.91
N ARG A 123 -16.60 -8.73 3.95
CA ARG A 123 -17.34 -9.99 3.75
C ARG A 123 -16.81 -11.12 4.62
N GLY A 124 -15.49 -11.26 4.67
CA GLY A 124 -14.78 -12.34 5.34
C GLY A 124 -14.66 -12.14 6.84
N ASP A 125 -13.93 -13.05 7.47
CA ASP A 125 -13.64 -13.02 8.92
C ASP A 125 -12.13 -12.77 9.11
N TYR A 126 -11.77 -11.48 9.26
CA TYR A 126 -10.38 -11.04 9.36
C TYR A 126 -10.16 -10.17 10.59
N GLY A 127 -9.18 -10.54 11.40
CA GLY A 127 -8.75 -9.77 12.55
C GLY A 127 -9.88 -9.52 13.54
N ALA A 128 -10.05 -8.27 13.91
CA ALA A 128 -11.12 -7.85 14.81
C ALA A 128 -12.40 -7.44 14.07
N ASN A 129 -12.46 -7.57 12.75
CA ASN A 129 -13.63 -7.19 11.93
C ASN A 129 -14.06 -5.72 12.13
N ILE A 130 -13.11 -4.83 12.33
CA ILE A 130 -13.35 -3.42 12.71
C ILE A 130 -14.26 -2.73 11.70
N GLY A 131 -14.02 -2.94 10.39
CA GLY A 131 -14.87 -2.35 9.35
C GLY A 131 -16.34 -2.74 9.47
N ARG A 132 -16.62 -4.02 9.65
CA ARG A 132 -17.98 -4.55 9.81
C ARG A 132 -18.63 -4.03 11.10
N ILE A 133 -17.89 -4.02 12.21
CA ILE A 133 -18.37 -3.51 13.49
C ILE A 133 -18.72 -2.02 13.39
N LEU A 134 -17.89 -1.22 12.73
CA LEU A 134 -18.17 0.20 12.52
C LEU A 134 -19.50 0.43 11.79
N LEU A 135 -19.78 -0.33 10.71
CA LEU A 135 -21.01 -0.20 9.96
C LEU A 135 -22.25 -0.67 10.77
N GLN A 136 -22.10 -1.75 11.54
CA GLN A 136 -23.19 -2.26 12.38
C GLN A 136 -23.50 -1.33 13.54
N SER A 137 -22.48 -0.73 14.18
CA SER A 137 -22.64 0.10 15.37
C SER A 137 -23.04 1.54 15.07
N TYR A 138 -22.54 2.10 13.95
CA TYR A 138 -22.70 3.53 13.64
C TYR A 138 -23.47 3.80 12.33
N GLY A 139 -23.88 2.73 11.62
CA GLY A 139 -24.67 2.84 10.40
C GLY A 139 -23.86 3.17 9.14
N MET A 140 -24.58 3.30 8.03
CA MET A 140 -24.05 3.32 6.66
C MET A 140 -23.76 4.72 6.10
N SER A 141 -23.61 5.74 6.94
CA SER A 141 -23.26 7.06 6.44
C SER A 141 -21.94 7.02 5.64
N ILE A 142 -21.77 7.93 4.70
CA ILE A 142 -20.56 8.00 3.87
C ILE A 142 -19.30 8.05 4.74
N HIS A 143 -19.35 8.82 5.84
CA HIS A 143 -18.28 8.95 6.78
C HIS A 143 -17.89 7.62 7.48
N ASN A 144 -18.90 6.84 7.87
CA ASN A 144 -18.68 5.54 8.47
C ASN A 144 -18.19 4.52 7.45
N ARG A 145 -18.73 4.53 6.23
CA ARG A 145 -18.25 3.68 5.14
C ARG A 145 -16.80 3.97 4.79
N ALA A 146 -16.41 5.22 4.70
CA ALA A 146 -15.03 5.62 4.41
C ALA A 146 -14.04 5.02 5.43
N LYS A 147 -14.37 5.11 6.72
CA LYS A 147 -13.57 4.48 7.80
C LYS A 147 -13.61 2.97 7.73
N ALA A 148 -14.78 2.40 7.52
CA ALA A 148 -15.01 0.97 7.54
C ALA A 148 -14.26 0.25 6.42
N TYR A 149 -14.24 0.80 5.20
CA TYR A 149 -13.50 0.22 4.08
C TYR A 149 -12.00 0.22 4.34
N ALA A 150 -11.44 1.34 4.85
CA ALA A 150 -10.02 1.41 5.21
C ALA A 150 -9.64 0.41 6.31
N ALA A 151 -10.49 0.28 7.34
CA ALA A 151 -10.28 -0.65 8.44
C ALA A 151 -10.38 -2.11 7.96
N ALA A 152 -11.41 -2.44 7.17
CA ALA A 152 -11.63 -3.80 6.66
C ALA A 152 -10.51 -4.27 5.74
N GLY A 153 -10.04 -3.42 4.82
CA GLY A 153 -8.89 -3.72 3.97
C GLY A 153 -7.61 -3.96 4.79
N SER A 154 -7.41 -3.17 5.85
CA SER A 154 -6.28 -3.34 6.75
C SER A 154 -6.37 -4.62 7.57
N ASP A 155 -7.55 -4.96 8.10
CA ASP A 155 -7.80 -6.22 8.82
C ASP A 155 -7.52 -7.41 7.90
N ALA A 156 -8.07 -7.43 6.70
CA ALA A 156 -7.84 -8.50 5.73
C ALA A 156 -6.35 -8.66 5.41
N ARG A 157 -5.67 -7.55 5.09
CA ARG A 157 -4.24 -7.57 4.78
C ARG A 157 -3.40 -8.10 5.94
N MET A 158 -3.64 -7.62 7.16
CA MET A 158 -2.86 -8.00 8.33
C MET A 158 -3.11 -9.44 8.79
N ASN A 159 -4.21 -10.03 8.36
CA ASN A 159 -4.56 -11.43 8.66
C ASN A 159 -4.30 -12.38 7.49
N GLY A 160 -3.47 -11.98 6.52
CA GLY A 160 -2.94 -12.87 5.50
C GLY A 160 -3.88 -13.11 4.31
N CYS A 161 -4.79 -12.18 4.01
CA CYS A 161 -5.55 -12.21 2.77
C CYS A 161 -4.61 -12.17 1.57
N ASP A 162 -4.80 -13.07 0.60
CA ASP A 162 -3.94 -13.23 -0.58
C ASP A 162 -4.10 -12.11 -1.62
N LEU A 163 -5.11 -11.25 -1.48
CA LEU A 163 -5.35 -10.16 -2.41
C LEU A 163 -4.24 -9.11 -2.33
N PRO A 164 -3.74 -8.64 -3.48
CA PRO A 164 -2.70 -7.61 -3.53
C PRO A 164 -3.23 -6.24 -3.08
N VAL A 165 -2.32 -5.39 -2.60
CA VAL A 165 -2.60 -3.98 -2.30
C VAL A 165 -1.59 -3.08 -2.98
N VAL A 166 -2.01 -1.86 -3.32
CA VAL A 166 -1.09 -0.80 -3.71
C VAL A 166 -0.70 0.01 -2.49
N ILE A 167 0.59 0.00 -2.22
CA ILE A 167 1.19 0.63 -1.04
C ILE A 167 1.36 2.15 -1.22
N ASN A 168 1.47 2.87 -0.11
CA ASN A 168 1.99 4.23 -0.10
C ASN A 168 3.12 4.32 0.94
N SER A 169 4.23 4.98 0.60
CA SER A 169 5.39 5.18 1.49
C SER A 169 5.88 3.89 2.18
N GLY A 170 5.89 2.77 1.45
CA GLY A 170 6.39 1.47 1.92
C GLY A 170 5.40 0.67 2.78
N SER A 171 4.15 1.10 2.93
CA SER A 171 3.14 0.38 3.74
C SER A 171 1.83 0.18 2.99
N GLY A 172 1.31 -1.07 3.02
CA GLY A 172 0.00 -1.39 2.47
C GLY A 172 -1.14 -0.71 3.22
N ASN A 173 -1.09 -0.70 4.55
CA ASN A 173 -2.12 -0.01 5.35
C ASN A 173 -2.16 1.49 5.08
N GLN A 174 -1.01 2.13 4.80
CA GLN A 174 -1.00 3.52 4.37
C GLN A 174 -1.65 3.70 3.00
N GLY A 175 -1.37 2.80 2.05
CA GLY A 175 -2.02 2.81 0.74
C GLY A 175 -3.54 2.65 0.82
N LEU A 176 -4.01 1.72 1.66
CA LEU A 176 -5.44 1.51 1.92
C LEU A 176 -6.08 2.75 2.56
N THR A 177 -5.45 3.30 3.60
CA THR A 177 -5.97 4.47 4.33
C THR A 177 -5.97 5.73 3.46
N ALA A 178 -4.96 5.93 2.62
CA ALA A 178 -4.90 7.07 1.71
C ALA A 178 -5.93 6.99 0.59
N SER A 179 -6.26 5.80 0.08
CA SER A 179 -7.09 5.65 -1.11
C SER A 179 -8.58 5.39 -0.81
N LEU A 180 -8.87 4.46 0.08
CA LEU A 180 -10.25 3.95 0.26
C LEU A 180 -11.25 5.02 0.68
N PRO A 181 -10.97 5.94 1.62
CA PRO A 181 -11.91 7.01 1.94
C PRO A 181 -12.20 7.90 0.74
N VAL A 182 -11.19 8.24 -0.05
CA VAL A 182 -11.36 9.06 -1.26
C VAL A 182 -12.24 8.35 -2.29
N ILE A 183 -12.02 7.04 -2.50
CA ILE A 183 -12.80 6.21 -3.42
C ILE A 183 -14.27 6.12 -2.96
N VAL A 184 -14.51 5.93 -1.66
CA VAL A 184 -15.87 5.87 -1.09
C VAL A 184 -16.60 7.18 -1.34
N TYR A 185 -15.95 8.32 -1.06
CA TYR A 185 -16.55 9.65 -1.32
C TYR A 185 -16.79 9.87 -2.81
N ALA A 186 -15.84 9.54 -3.66
CA ALA A 186 -15.99 9.69 -5.11
C ALA A 186 -17.18 8.90 -5.67
N LYS A 187 -17.35 7.64 -5.21
CA LYS A 187 -18.49 6.79 -5.60
C LYS A 187 -19.83 7.37 -5.12
N GLU A 188 -19.90 7.89 -3.89
CA GLU A 188 -21.11 8.47 -3.34
C GLU A 188 -21.52 9.75 -4.05
N LEU A 189 -20.55 10.60 -4.37
CA LEU A 189 -20.76 11.87 -5.02
C LEU A 189 -20.95 11.75 -6.54
N GLY A 190 -20.74 10.55 -7.11
CA GLY A 190 -20.90 10.31 -8.54
C GLY A 190 -19.92 11.10 -9.41
N VAL A 191 -18.72 11.42 -8.89
CA VAL A 191 -17.73 12.20 -9.64
C VAL A 191 -17.16 11.43 -10.81
N THR A 192 -16.59 12.14 -11.78
CA THR A 192 -15.92 11.51 -12.92
C THR A 192 -14.67 10.75 -12.49
N GLN A 193 -14.28 9.74 -13.26
CA GLN A 193 -13.03 8.99 -13.02
C GLN A 193 -11.81 9.91 -13.00
N GLN A 194 -11.78 10.93 -13.83
CA GLN A 194 -10.69 11.91 -13.85
C GLN A 194 -10.61 12.72 -12.54
N MET A 195 -11.74 13.13 -11.97
CA MET A 195 -11.77 13.80 -10.67
C MET A 195 -11.29 12.90 -9.56
N LEU A 196 -11.66 11.59 -9.58
CA LEU A 196 -11.15 10.61 -8.62
C LEU A 196 -9.63 10.48 -8.72
N TYR A 197 -9.06 10.39 -9.93
CA TYR A 197 -7.61 10.32 -10.08
C TYR A 197 -6.92 11.55 -9.50
N ARG A 198 -7.40 12.75 -9.79
CA ARG A 198 -6.83 14.00 -9.24
C ARG A 198 -6.90 14.04 -7.72
N ALA A 199 -8.00 13.63 -7.13
CA ALA A 199 -8.15 13.53 -5.68
C ALA A 199 -7.22 12.49 -5.05
N LEU A 200 -7.00 11.37 -5.72
CA LEU A 200 -6.03 10.36 -5.30
C LEU A 200 -4.59 10.85 -5.43
N VAL A 201 -4.27 11.67 -6.45
CA VAL A 201 -2.97 12.37 -6.54
C VAL A 201 -2.75 13.22 -5.30
N VAL A 202 -3.72 14.08 -4.93
CA VAL A 202 -3.65 14.90 -3.72
C VAL A 202 -3.43 14.03 -2.49
N SER A 203 -4.27 13.03 -2.29
CA SER A 203 -4.19 12.16 -1.11
C SER A 203 -2.84 11.45 -0.99
N ASN A 204 -2.37 10.86 -2.09
CA ASN A 204 -1.11 10.12 -2.09
C ASN A 204 0.08 11.05 -1.85
N LEU A 205 0.14 12.21 -2.51
CA LEU A 205 1.28 13.13 -2.38
C LEU A 205 1.30 13.82 -1.01
N VAL A 206 0.16 14.20 -0.43
CA VAL A 206 0.08 14.71 0.95
C VAL A 206 0.54 13.65 1.95
N THR A 207 0.14 12.39 1.75
CA THR A 207 0.63 11.27 2.58
C THR A 207 2.15 11.14 2.50
N ILE A 208 2.73 11.22 1.30
CA ILE A 208 4.18 11.14 1.09
C ILE A 208 4.89 12.35 1.72
N HIS A 209 4.34 13.55 1.56
CA HIS A 209 4.86 14.78 2.16
C HIS A 209 4.99 14.64 3.69
N LEU A 210 3.89 14.30 4.35
CA LEU A 210 3.87 14.12 5.81
C LEU A 210 4.80 12.99 6.25
N LYS A 211 4.84 11.90 5.49
CA LYS A 211 5.70 10.75 5.80
C LYS A 211 7.19 11.06 5.62
N THR A 212 7.55 12.03 4.81
CA THR A 212 8.96 12.44 4.60
C THR A 212 9.62 12.89 5.90
N GLY A 213 8.90 13.61 6.76
CA GLY A 213 9.41 14.04 8.07
C GLY A 213 9.46 12.92 9.13
N ILE A 214 8.77 11.81 8.90
CA ILE A 214 8.68 10.69 9.87
C ILE A 214 9.71 9.58 9.55
N GLY A 215 10.13 9.48 8.29
CA GLY A 215 10.99 8.40 7.79
C GLY A 215 10.21 7.16 7.32
N SER A 216 10.87 6.30 6.53
CA SER A 216 10.24 5.18 5.83
C SER A 216 9.89 4.01 6.75
N LEU A 217 10.73 3.71 7.73
CA LEU A 217 10.55 2.60 8.70
C LEU A 217 10.52 3.14 10.12
N SER A 218 9.53 3.97 10.42
CA SER A 218 9.43 4.59 11.73
C SER A 218 8.40 3.87 12.61
N ALA A 219 8.62 3.94 13.94
CA ALA A 219 7.66 3.47 14.94
C ALA A 219 6.38 4.34 14.99
N TYR A 220 6.40 5.53 14.41
CA TYR A 220 5.21 6.38 14.30
C TYR A 220 4.25 5.84 13.25
N CYS A 221 2.98 5.86 13.56
CA CYS A 221 1.93 5.30 12.73
C CYS A 221 1.77 6.07 11.41
N GLY A 222 2.16 5.42 10.31
CA GLY A 222 1.95 5.97 8.97
C GLY A 222 0.48 6.14 8.60
N ALA A 223 -0.44 5.44 9.29
CA ALA A 223 -1.87 5.59 9.06
C ALA A 223 -2.37 7.00 9.42
N THR A 224 -1.74 7.69 10.37
CA THR A 224 -2.07 9.09 10.68
C THR A 224 -1.75 10.00 9.48
N ALA A 225 -0.56 9.89 8.91
CA ALA A 225 -0.19 10.64 7.70
C ALA A 225 -1.13 10.32 6.53
N ALA A 226 -1.47 9.04 6.34
CA ALA A 226 -2.39 8.59 5.31
C ALA A 226 -3.83 9.06 5.54
N GLY A 227 -4.27 9.14 6.80
CA GLY A 227 -5.56 9.72 7.18
C GLY A 227 -5.66 11.21 6.84
N CYS A 228 -4.60 11.98 7.10
CA CYS A 228 -4.51 13.38 6.68
C CYS A 228 -4.52 13.52 5.15
N GLY A 229 -3.78 12.64 4.44
CA GLY A 229 -3.80 12.59 2.98
C GLY A 229 -5.21 12.30 2.44
N ALA A 230 -5.89 11.30 2.99
CA ALA A 230 -7.27 10.99 2.62
C ALA A 230 -8.22 12.17 2.86
N ALA A 231 -8.10 12.84 3.99
CA ALA A 231 -8.90 14.04 4.29
C ALA A 231 -8.64 15.16 3.25
N ALA A 232 -7.39 15.39 2.87
CA ALA A 232 -7.04 16.34 1.82
C ALA A 232 -7.66 15.95 0.47
N GLY A 233 -7.59 14.68 0.07
CA GLY A 233 -8.21 14.18 -1.15
C GLY A 233 -9.74 14.34 -1.15
N VAL A 234 -10.40 14.01 -0.04
CA VAL A 234 -11.85 14.23 0.11
C VAL A 234 -12.21 15.73 0.04
N THR A 235 -11.43 16.59 0.74
CA THR A 235 -11.66 18.04 0.68
C THR A 235 -11.52 18.56 -0.75
N TYR A 236 -10.51 18.08 -1.47
CA TYR A 236 -10.32 18.42 -2.89
C TYR A 236 -11.55 18.04 -3.73
N LEU A 237 -12.10 16.82 -3.57
CA LEU A 237 -13.34 16.42 -4.26
C LEU A 237 -14.51 17.35 -3.96
N LEU A 238 -14.72 17.67 -2.69
CA LEU A 238 -15.84 18.52 -2.26
C LEU A 238 -15.69 19.96 -2.77
N SER A 239 -14.47 20.51 -2.80
CA SER A 239 -14.23 21.87 -3.32
C SER A 239 -14.52 21.97 -4.82
N LEU A 240 -14.17 20.95 -5.60
CA LEU A 240 -14.44 20.94 -7.04
C LEU A 240 -15.92 20.83 -7.37
N ILE A 241 -16.70 20.12 -6.58
CA ILE A 241 -18.16 20.04 -6.76
C ILE A 241 -18.81 21.39 -6.51
N HIS A 242 -18.44 22.09 -5.45
CA HIS A 242 -18.97 23.42 -5.16
C HIS A 242 -18.62 24.50 -6.22
N ILE A 243 -17.49 24.32 -6.93
CA ILE A 243 -17.09 25.21 -8.02
C ILE A 243 -17.88 24.92 -9.32
N SER A 244 -18.28 23.66 -9.50
CA SER A 244 -18.97 23.20 -10.72
C SER A 244 -20.50 23.27 -10.65
N GLU A 245 -21.10 23.48 -9.49
CA GLU A 245 -22.51 23.70 -9.36
C GLU A 245 -22.83 25.18 -9.75
N PRO A 246 -23.65 25.44 -10.80
CA PRO A 246 -24.10 26.80 -11.09
C PRO A 246 -24.98 27.27 -9.94
N THR A 247 -24.60 28.39 -9.36
CA THR A 247 -25.40 29.15 -8.39
C THR A 247 -26.72 29.63 -8.99
#